data_7bae340736cd08a4eded004746ed4a18
#
_entry.id   7bae340736cd08a4eded004746ed4a18
#
_cell.length_a   1.000
_cell.length_b   1.000
_cell.length_c   1.000
_cell.angle_alpha   90.00
_cell.angle_beta   90.00
_cell.angle_gamma   90.00
#
_symmetry.space_group_name_H-M   'P 1'
#
loop_
_entity.id
_entity.type
_entity.pdbx_description
1 polymer ?
#
loop_
_entity_poly.entity_id
_entity_poly.type
_entity_poly.pdbx_seq_one_letter_code
_entity_poly.pdbx_strand_id
1 'polypeptide(L)'
;MATEHFDVLIIGAGLSGIDAGYHLNKFAPKKSYVIRENRERIGGTWDLFRYPGIRSDSDMLTMGYHFKPWKHDSTISPGDKIRDYVTETARENGIDKHIRFRHNVKRASWDSATARWTVEGTKRDETGKETPVTLTANFLLSCAGYYRYSEGYTPEFQGRENFKGMIVHPQHWPEDLEPTPLLDQRHV
;
A
#
# COMPACT_ATOMS: atom_id res chain seq x y z
N MET A 1 -28.26 -9.42 4.23
CA MET A 1 -27.91 -8.68 2.99
C MET A 1 -27.15 -9.62 2.08
N ALA A 2 -27.38 -9.60 0.77
CA ALA A 2 -26.62 -10.44 -0.16
C ALA A 2 -25.14 -10.03 -0.14
N THR A 3 -24.24 -11.02 -0.16
CA THR A 3 -22.79 -10.78 -0.24
C THR A 3 -22.47 -10.22 -1.63
N GLU A 4 -21.78 -9.08 -1.67
CA GLU A 4 -21.39 -8.42 -2.92
C GLU A 4 -20.34 -9.25 -3.65
N HIS A 5 -20.46 -9.34 -4.97
CA HIS A 5 -19.62 -10.20 -5.83
C HIS A 5 -18.94 -9.38 -6.93
N PHE A 6 -17.68 -9.70 -7.21
CA PHE A 6 -16.88 -9.10 -8.29
C PHE A 6 -16.25 -10.19 -9.16
N ASP A 7 -15.97 -9.88 -10.43
CA ASP A 7 -15.13 -10.76 -11.25
C ASP A 7 -13.71 -10.84 -10.68
N VAL A 8 -13.14 -9.70 -10.23
CA VAL A 8 -11.78 -9.63 -9.68
C VAL A 8 -11.77 -8.83 -8.38
N LEU A 9 -11.10 -9.33 -7.35
CA LEU A 9 -10.78 -8.60 -6.13
C LEU A 9 -9.26 -8.43 -6.03
N ILE A 10 -8.82 -7.20 -5.82
CA ILE A 10 -7.42 -6.83 -5.66
C ILE A 10 -7.19 -6.42 -4.21
N ILE A 11 -6.13 -6.93 -3.58
CA ILE A 11 -5.73 -6.56 -2.22
C ILE A 11 -4.53 -5.62 -2.29
N GLY A 12 -4.73 -4.36 -1.88
CA GLY A 12 -3.71 -3.33 -1.84
C GLY A 12 -3.76 -2.34 -3.01
N ALA A 13 -3.69 -1.05 -2.70
CA ALA A 13 -3.63 0.07 -3.64
C ALA A 13 -2.22 0.69 -3.73
N GLY A 14 -1.19 -0.15 -3.64
CA GLY A 14 0.19 0.18 -3.96
C GLY A 14 0.46 0.10 -5.46
N LEU A 15 1.73 0.16 -5.84
CA LEU A 15 2.19 0.13 -7.23
C LEU A 15 1.56 -1.03 -8.01
N SER A 16 1.63 -2.26 -7.50
CA SER A 16 1.12 -3.45 -8.18
C SER A 16 -0.41 -3.47 -8.29
N GLY A 17 -1.15 -2.97 -7.30
CA GLY A 17 -2.62 -2.94 -7.35
C GLY A 17 -3.14 -1.92 -8.36
N ILE A 18 -2.46 -0.79 -8.51
CA ILE A 18 -2.79 0.20 -9.54
C ILE A 18 -2.47 -0.33 -10.94
N ASP A 19 -1.34 -1.02 -11.10
CA ASP A 19 -0.99 -1.71 -12.35
C ASP A 19 -2.07 -2.72 -12.76
N ALA A 20 -2.49 -3.56 -11.83
CA ALA A 20 -3.56 -4.54 -12.05
C ALA A 20 -4.87 -3.86 -12.48
N GLY A 21 -5.25 -2.75 -11.83
CA GLY A 21 -6.43 -1.97 -12.20
C GLY A 21 -6.36 -1.42 -13.63
N TYR A 22 -5.19 -0.90 -14.02
CA TYR A 22 -4.97 -0.44 -15.41
C TYR A 22 -5.17 -1.56 -16.43
N HIS A 23 -4.56 -2.71 -16.18
CA HIS A 23 -4.66 -3.86 -17.08
C HIS A 23 -6.10 -4.39 -17.19
N LEU A 24 -6.85 -4.40 -16.10
CA LEU A 24 -8.27 -4.76 -16.12
C LEU A 24 -9.09 -3.76 -16.97
N ASN A 25 -8.91 -2.47 -16.75
CA ASN A 25 -9.60 -1.44 -17.54
C ASN A 25 -9.30 -1.57 -19.05
N LYS A 26 -8.05 -1.88 -19.39
CA LYS A 26 -7.60 -1.93 -20.78
C LYS A 26 -7.97 -3.25 -21.48
N PHE A 27 -7.75 -4.39 -20.83
CA PHE A 27 -7.84 -5.70 -21.49
C PHE A 27 -9.09 -6.51 -21.08
N ALA A 28 -9.76 -6.12 -20.02
CA ALA A 28 -10.97 -6.76 -19.54
C ALA A 28 -12.06 -5.75 -19.09
N PRO A 29 -12.41 -4.76 -19.93
CA PRO A 29 -13.25 -3.61 -19.55
C PRO A 29 -14.69 -3.98 -19.16
N LYS A 30 -15.12 -5.22 -19.46
CA LYS A 30 -16.44 -5.73 -19.06
C LYS A 30 -16.44 -6.45 -17.71
N LYS A 31 -15.26 -6.61 -17.09
CA LYS A 31 -15.11 -7.29 -15.81
C LYS A 31 -15.24 -6.31 -14.66
N SER A 32 -16.09 -6.66 -13.71
CA SER A 32 -16.20 -5.90 -12.46
C SER A 32 -14.99 -6.17 -11.57
N TYR A 33 -14.44 -5.11 -10.95
CA TYR A 33 -13.39 -5.29 -9.97
C TYR A 33 -13.47 -4.28 -8.84
N VAL A 34 -12.85 -4.62 -7.73
CA VAL A 34 -12.67 -3.77 -6.56
C VAL A 34 -11.26 -3.93 -6.01
N ILE A 35 -10.66 -2.83 -5.57
CA ILE A 35 -9.40 -2.80 -4.85
C ILE A 35 -9.72 -2.54 -3.38
N ARG A 36 -9.29 -3.42 -2.47
CA ARG A 36 -9.40 -3.21 -1.02
C ARG A 36 -8.08 -2.71 -0.48
N GLU A 37 -8.09 -1.52 0.11
CA GLU A 37 -6.93 -0.89 0.72
C GLU A 37 -7.19 -0.64 2.22
N ASN A 38 -6.27 -1.11 3.08
CA ASN A 38 -6.41 -0.93 4.52
C ASN A 38 -6.19 0.51 4.97
N ARG A 39 -5.35 1.24 4.25
CA ARG A 39 -5.00 2.63 4.55
C ARG A 39 -6.02 3.60 3.94
N GLU A 40 -5.78 4.89 4.11
CA GLU A 40 -6.66 5.96 3.63
C GLU A 40 -6.20 6.55 2.30
N ARG A 41 -5.05 6.10 1.81
CA ARG A 41 -4.39 6.67 0.62
C ARG A 41 -3.79 5.59 -0.26
N ILE A 42 -3.63 5.96 -1.53
CA ILE A 42 -2.87 5.22 -2.53
C ILE A 42 -1.38 5.36 -2.23
N GLY A 43 -0.58 4.35 -2.59
CA GLY A 43 0.87 4.44 -2.57
C GLY A 43 1.60 3.28 -1.90
N GLY A 44 0.90 2.49 -1.06
CA GLY A 44 1.49 1.34 -0.38
C GLY A 44 2.75 1.72 0.41
N THR A 45 3.89 1.11 0.11
CA THR A 45 5.20 1.39 0.72
C THR A 45 5.55 2.87 0.70
N TRP A 46 5.28 3.57 -0.40
CA TRP A 46 5.64 4.97 -0.61
C TRP A 46 4.73 5.97 0.13
N ASP A 47 3.60 5.53 0.63
CA ASP A 47 2.77 6.27 1.57
C ASP A 47 3.01 5.85 3.03
N LEU A 48 3.46 4.62 3.27
CA LEU A 48 3.72 4.09 4.62
C LEU A 48 4.96 4.73 5.25
N PHE A 49 6.09 4.66 4.55
CA PHE A 49 7.35 5.15 5.06
C PHE A 49 7.54 6.64 4.76
N ARG A 50 7.91 7.41 5.79
CA ARG A 50 8.04 8.87 5.72
C ARG A 50 9.31 9.39 6.38
N TYR A 51 10.25 8.50 6.72
CA TYR A 51 11.51 8.91 7.29
C TYR A 51 12.30 9.75 6.29
N PRO A 52 13.11 10.71 6.76
CA PRO A 52 13.90 11.59 5.91
C PRO A 52 14.82 10.82 4.96
N GLY A 53 14.85 11.23 3.71
CA GLY A 53 15.70 10.64 2.68
C GLY A 53 15.18 9.32 2.09
N ILE A 54 13.94 8.90 2.42
CA ILE A 54 13.33 7.73 1.76
C ILE A 54 13.33 7.89 0.25
N ARG A 55 13.83 6.90 -0.44
CA ARG A 55 13.92 6.84 -1.90
C ARG A 55 13.88 5.40 -2.40
N SER A 56 13.72 5.23 -3.70
CA SER A 56 13.86 3.91 -4.31
C SER A 56 15.32 3.45 -4.35
N ASP A 57 15.53 2.15 -4.23
CA ASP A 57 16.83 1.50 -4.49
C ASP A 57 16.95 1.11 -5.96
N SER A 58 15.81 0.92 -6.63
CA SER A 58 15.71 0.65 -8.06
C SER A 58 15.44 1.93 -8.82
N ASP A 59 15.93 2.00 -10.06
CA ASP A 59 15.62 3.10 -10.93
C ASP A 59 14.15 3.08 -11.39
N MET A 60 13.58 4.25 -11.61
CA MET A 60 12.19 4.42 -12.01
C MET A 60 11.91 4.05 -13.47
N LEU A 61 12.93 3.89 -14.29
CA LEU A 61 12.77 3.40 -15.66
C LEU A 61 12.42 1.91 -15.65
N THR A 62 12.94 1.16 -14.68
CA THR A 62 12.61 -0.25 -14.46
C THR A 62 11.38 -0.44 -13.57
N MET A 63 11.23 0.34 -12.49
CA MET A 63 10.13 0.19 -11.53
C MET A 63 8.83 0.84 -12.02
N GLY A 64 8.91 1.84 -12.89
CA GLY A 64 7.75 2.55 -13.42
C GLY A 64 6.88 1.68 -14.34
N TYR A 65 5.65 2.12 -14.54
CA TYR A 65 4.71 1.41 -15.41
C TYR A 65 5.12 1.52 -16.88
N HIS A 66 5.06 0.44 -17.59
CA HIS A 66 5.30 0.38 -19.03
C HIS A 66 4.44 1.39 -19.84
N PHE A 67 3.21 1.56 -19.41
CA PHE A 67 2.22 2.42 -20.07
C PHE A 67 2.29 3.89 -19.64
N LYS A 68 3.03 4.19 -18.57
CA LYS A 68 3.29 5.56 -18.09
C LYS A 68 4.78 5.69 -17.75
N PRO A 69 5.66 5.93 -18.76
CA PRO A 69 7.08 6.09 -18.54
C PRO A 69 7.39 7.22 -17.54
N TRP A 70 8.42 6.98 -16.72
CA TRP A 70 8.93 8.00 -15.80
C TRP A 70 9.52 9.18 -16.57
N LYS A 71 9.13 10.42 -16.22
CA LYS A 71 9.50 11.65 -16.95
C LYS A 71 10.32 12.63 -16.12
N HIS A 72 10.71 12.28 -14.90
CA HIS A 72 11.54 13.14 -14.06
C HIS A 72 13.02 12.83 -14.29
N ASP A 73 13.88 13.84 -14.07
CA ASP A 73 15.33 13.73 -14.31
C ASP A 73 16.03 12.73 -13.37
N SER A 74 15.55 12.61 -12.13
CA SER A 74 16.10 11.65 -11.17
C SER A 74 15.48 10.28 -11.35
N THR A 75 16.30 9.29 -11.70
CA THR A 75 15.86 7.89 -11.85
C THR A 75 15.77 7.17 -10.50
N ILE A 76 16.68 7.45 -9.57
CA ILE A 76 16.58 7.05 -8.16
C ILE A 76 15.78 8.14 -7.45
N SER A 77 14.50 7.87 -7.21
CA SER A 77 13.54 8.91 -6.88
C SER A 77 13.15 8.93 -5.40
N PRO A 78 12.91 10.12 -4.82
CA PRO A 78 12.33 10.26 -3.49
C PRO A 78 10.94 9.60 -3.40
N GLY A 79 10.59 9.10 -2.21
CA GLY A 79 9.36 8.35 -1.99
C GLY A 79 8.08 9.13 -2.26
N ASP A 80 8.06 10.43 -1.98
CA ASP A 80 6.93 11.32 -2.26
C ASP A 80 6.65 11.43 -3.77
N LYS A 81 7.68 11.53 -4.60
CA LYS A 81 7.54 11.55 -6.07
C LYS A 81 6.98 10.24 -6.62
N ILE A 82 7.39 9.11 -6.04
CA ILE A 82 6.88 7.79 -6.44
C ILE A 82 5.41 7.65 -6.02
N ARG A 83 5.05 8.06 -4.79
CA ARG A 83 3.67 8.07 -4.32
C ARG A 83 2.78 8.93 -5.22
N ASP A 84 3.24 10.11 -5.58
CA ASP A 84 2.50 11.04 -6.43
C ASP A 84 2.30 10.45 -7.84
N TYR A 85 3.33 9.85 -8.41
CA TYR A 85 3.27 9.13 -9.69
C TYR A 85 2.23 7.99 -9.67
N VAL A 86 2.21 7.15 -8.63
CA VAL A 86 1.23 6.07 -8.48
C VAL A 86 -0.19 6.63 -8.32
N THR A 87 -0.34 7.69 -7.53
CA THR A 87 -1.63 8.34 -7.29
C THR A 87 -2.19 9.00 -8.55
N GLU A 88 -1.34 9.71 -9.29
CA GLU A 88 -1.69 10.32 -10.57
C GLU A 88 -2.10 9.26 -11.59
N THR A 89 -1.34 8.16 -11.68
CA THR A 89 -1.66 7.03 -12.56
C THR A 89 -3.04 6.45 -12.26
N ALA A 90 -3.38 6.28 -10.99
CA ALA A 90 -4.70 5.79 -10.60
C ALA A 90 -5.82 6.72 -11.06
N ARG A 91 -5.65 8.04 -10.88
CA ARG A 91 -6.64 9.06 -11.26
C ARG A 91 -6.80 9.19 -12.76
N GLU A 92 -5.71 9.28 -13.51
CA GLU A 92 -5.73 9.40 -14.97
C GLU A 92 -6.45 8.24 -15.65
N ASN A 93 -6.40 7.06 -15.04
CA ASN A 93 -7.01 5.85 -15.57
C ASN A 93 -8.34 5.46 -14.87
N GLY A 94 -8.88 6.33 -14.00
CA GLY A 94 -10.15 6.11 -13.29
C GLY A 94 -10.14 4.93 -12.32
N ILE A 95 -8.95 4.44 -11.94
CA ILE A 95 -8.77 3.29 -11.04
C ILE A 95 -9.15 3.67 -9.60
N ASP A 96 -8.92 4.91 -9.23
CA ASP A 96 -9.27 5.49 -7.92
C ASP A 96 -10.74 5.26 -7.53
N LYS A 97 -11.64 5.24 -8.50
CA LYS A 97 -13.08 4.99 -8.32
C LYS A 97 -13.40 3.55 -7.89
N HIS A 98 -12.49 2.61 -8.09
CA HIS A 98 -12.62 1.20 -7.73
C HIS A 98 -11.96 0.87 -6.38
N ILE A 99 -11.32 1.85 -5.72
CA ILE A 99 -10.61 1.63 -4.46
C ILE A 99 -11.57 1.85 -3.28
N ARG A 100 -11.60 0.87 -2.39
CA ARG A 100 -12.25 0.96 -1.09
C ARG A 100 -11.19 1.09 -0.01
N PHE A 101 -10.98 2.30 0.44
CA PHE A 101 -10.07 2.61 1.54
C PHE A 101 -10.62 2.16 2.89
N ARG A 102 -9.74 2.01 3.88
CA ARG A 102 -10.06 1.57 5.25
C ARG A 102 -10.67 0.16 5.28
N HIS A 103 -10.40 -0.66 4.27
CA HIS A 103 -10.89 -2.03 4.15
C HIS A 103 -9.75 -3.03 4.35
N ASN A 104 -9.59 -3.52 5.58
CA ASN A 104 -8.60 -4.53 5.92
C ASN A 104 -9.07 -5.93 5.50
N VAL A 105 -8.24 -6.67 4.76
CA VAL A 105 -8.47 -8.08 4.45
C VAL A 105 -7.78 -8.93 5.51
N LYS A 106 -8.53 -9.80 6.16
CA LYS A 106 -8.03 -10.70 7.21
C LYS A 106 -7.90 -12.15 6.74
N ARG A 107 -8.77 -12.57 5.82
CA ARG A 107 -8.80 -13.94 5.33
C ARG A 107 -9.31 -14.00 3.89
N ALA A 108 -8.75 -14.88 3.11
CA ALA A 108 -9.26 -15.26 1.80
C ALA A 108 -9.33 -16.80 1.72
N SER A 109 -10.47 -17.34 1.32
CA SER A 109 -10.73 -18.77 1.24
C SER A 109 -11.23 -19.10 -0.15
N TRP A 110 -10.65 -20.13 -0.77
CA TRP A 110 -11.10 -20.66 -2.05
C TRP A 110 -12.07 -21.81 -1.84
N ASP A 111 -13.13 -21.83 -2.60
CA ASP A 111 -14.07 -22.96 -2.68
C ASP A 111 -14.10 -23.52 -4.11
N SER A 112 -13.59 -24.72 -4.28
CA SER A 112 -13.51 -25.38 -5.58
C SER A 112 -14.86 -25.85 -6.11
N ALA A 113 -15.85 -26.10 -5.24
CA ALA A 113 -17.18 -26.52 -5.66
C ALA A 113 -17.94 -25.39 -6.36
N THR A 114 -17.76 -24.16 -5.88
CA THR A 114 -18.38 -22.95 -6.45
C THR A 114 -17.44 -22.14 -7.33
N ALA A 115 -16.17 -22.51 -7.42
CA ALA A 115 -15.09 -21.80 -8.10
C ALA A 115 -15.05 -20.30 -7.70
N ARG A 116 -15.04 -20.04 -6.37
CA ARG A 116 -15.10 -18.67 -5.81
C ARG A 116 -14.15 -18.44 -4.66
N TRP A 117 -13.65 -17.23 -4.60
CA TRP A 117 -13.01 -16.69 -3.44
C TRP A 117 -14.03 -16.03 -2.51
N THR A 118 -13.95 -16.33 -1.23
CA THR A 118 -14.60 -15.57 -0.15
C THR A 118 -13.52 -14.77 0.58
N VAL A 119 -13.66 -13.45 0.60
CA VAL A 119 -12.68 -12.53 1.19
C VAL A 119 -13.32 -11.79 2.36
N GLU A 120 -12.83 -12.10 3.55
CA GLU A 120 -13.32 -11.59 4.81
C GLU A 120 -12.37 -10.55 5.39
N GLY A 121 -12.93 -9.57 6.09
CA GLY A 121 -12.15 -8.54 6.75
C GLY A 121 -13.02 -7.51 7.43
N THR A 122 -12.49 -6.31 7.61
CA THR A 122 -13.20 -5.22 8.28
C THR A 122 -13.12 -3.94 7.46
N LYS A 123 -14.16 -3.12 7.59
CA LYS A 123 -14.17 -1.72 7.20
C LYS A 123 -14.05 -0.87 8.47
N ARG A 124 -13.14 0.09 8.51
CA ARG A 124 -12.99 1.06 9.59
C ARG A 124 -13.65 2.37 9.18
N ASP A 125 -14.49 2.92 10.04
CA ASP A 125 -15.08 4.25 9.84
C ASP A 125 -14.15 5.38 10.34
N GLU A 126 -14.61 6.62 10.27
CA GLU A 126 -13.83 7.80 10.69
C GLU A 126 -13.56 7.85 12.20
N THR A 127 -14.38 7.16 13.00
CA THR A 127 -14.19 7.05 14.45
C THR A 127 -13.24 5.93 14.84
N GLY A 128 -12.76 5.16 13.85
CA GLY A 128 -11.90 3.98 14.09
C GLY A 128 -12.67 2.69 14.35
N LYS A 129 -14.00 2.72 14.37
CA LYS A 129 -14.83 1.53 14.61
C LYS A 129 -14.77 0.59 13.40
N GLU A 130 -14.46 -0.66 13.68
CA GLU A 130 -14.43 -1.72 12.67
C GLU A 130 -15.78 -2.44 12.55
N THR A 131 -16.21 -2.66 11.31
CA THR A 131 -17.38 -3.48 10.98
C THR A 131 -16.96 -4.61 10.04
N PRO A 132 -17.45 -5.86 10.25
CA PRO A 132 -17.15 -6.97 9.35
C PRO A 132 -17.64 -6.72 7.93
N VAL A 133 -16.84 -7.11 6.96
CA VAL A 133 -17.19 -7.06 5.52
C VAL A 133 -16.73 -8.35 4.86
N THR A 134 -17.66 -8.98 4.15
CA THR A 134 -17.39 -10.17 3.33
C THR A 134 -17.74 -9.87 1.88
N LEU A 135 -16.81 -10.17 0.99
CA LEU A 135 -16.98 -10.08 -0.47
C LEU A 135 -16.67 -11.43 -1.09
N THR A 136 -17.22 -11.66 -2.28
CA THR A 136 -16.83 -12.82 -3.10
C THR A 136 -16.25 -12.38 -4.43
N ALA A 137 -15.36 -13.19 -5.00
CA ALA A 137 -14.78 -12.92 -6.31
C ALA A 137 -14.49 -14.21 -7.08
N ASN A 138 -14.48 -14.11 -8.41
CA ASN A 138 -14.03 -15.21 -9.25
C ASN A 138 -12.50 -15.32 -9.27
N PHE A 139 -11.82 -14.17 -9.19
CA PHE A 139 -10.36 -14.10 -9.20
C PHE A 139 -9.84 -13.18 -8.09
N LEU A 140 -8.73 -13.57 -7.45
CA LEU A 140 -8.07 -12.80 -6.39
C LEU A 140 -6.65 -12.45 -6.80
N LEU A 141 -6.32 -11.15 -6.77
CA LEU A 141 -4.98 -10.62 -6.94
C LEU A 141 -4.45 -10.10 -5.61
N SER A 142 -3.42 -10.75 -5.08
CA SER A 142 -2.76 -10.29 -3.85
C SER A 142 -1.63 -9.32 -4.19
N CYS A 143 -1.91 -8.04 -3.99
CA CYS A 143 -0.97 -6.91 -4.17
C CYS A 143 -0.62 -6.25 -2.82
N ALA A 144 -0.68 -7.03 -1.73
CA ALA A 144 -0.52 -6.53 -0.36
C ALA A 144 0.91 -6.10 0.01
N GLY A 145 1.90 -6.36 -0.87
CA GLY A 145 3.30 -6.12 -0.57
C GLY A 145 3.86 -7.15 0.42
N TYR A 146 5.06 -6.87 0.95
CA TYR A 146 5.76 -7.77 1.87
C TYR A 146 6.05 -7.16 3.24
N TYR A 147 5.70 -5.89 3.46
CA TYR A 147 5.83 -5.27 4.77
C TYR A 147 4.64 -5.58 5.68
N ARG A 148 4.92 -5.81 6.95
CA ARG A 148 3.91 -5.91 7.99
C ARG A 148 3.50 -4.50 8.45
N TYR A 149 2.36 -4.00 7.97
CA TYR A 149 1.92 -2.63 8.23
C TYR A 149 1.47 -2.36 9.67
N SER A 150 1.06 -3.40 10.40
CA SER A 150 0.63 -3.26 11.79
C SER A 150 1.80 -3.07 12.76
N GLU A 151 2.99 -3.57 12.39
CA GLU A 151 4.12 -3.61 13.31
C GLU A 151 5.43 -3.81 12.53
N GLY A 152 6.40 -2.93 12.73
CA GLY A 152 7.74 -3.12 12.24
C GLY A 152 8.53 -4.12 13.09
N TYR A 153 9.42 -4.88 12.47
CA TYR A 153 10.31 -5.75 13.22
C TYR A 153 11.32 -4.92 14.02
N THR A 154 11.33 -5.10 15.32
CA THR A 154 12.32 -4.49 16.21
C THR A 154 13.14 -5.60 16.85
N PRO A 155 14.44 -5.72 16.54
CA PRO A 155 15.32 -6.71 17.19
C PRO A 155 15.51 -6.38 18.67
N GLU A 156 15.78 -7.42 19.45
CA GLU A 156 16.21 -7.25 20.84
C GLU A 156 17.69 -6.87 20.88
N PHE A 157 17.98 -5.69 21.41
CA PHE A 157 19.35 -5.24 21.65
C PHE A 157 19.66 -5.30 23.14
N GLN A 158 20.72 -6.02 23.51
CA GLN A 158 21.20 -6.06 24.89
C GLN A 158 21.61 -4.65 25.34
N GLY A 159 21.15 -4.23 26.51
CA GLY A 159 21.44 -2.91 27.04
C GLY A 159 20.58 -1.76 26.48
N ARG A 160 19.56 -2.07 25.66
CA ARG A 160 18.63 -1.06 25.14
C ARG A 160 18.01 -0.22 26.25
N GLU A 161 17.73 -0.81 27.39
CA GLU A 161 17.15 -0.16 28.57
C GLU A 161 18.08 0.89 29.20
N ASN A 162 19.39 0.82 28.93
CA ASN A 162 20.39 1.78 29.38
C ASN A 162 20.52 3.01 28.48
N PHE A 163 20.05 2.90 27.22
CA PHE A 163 20.07 4.01 26.28
C PHE A 163 19.02 5.05 26.68
N LYS A 164 19.46 6.31 26.84
CA LYS A 164 18.60 7.43 27.30
C LYS A 164 18.12 8.32 26.15
N GLY A 165 18.58 8.05 24.94
CA GLY A 165 18.15 8.77 23.73
C GLY A 165 16.86 8.23 23.15
N MET A 166 16.36 8.89 22.12
CA MET A 166 15.17 8.47 21.38
C MET A 166 15.53 7.28 20.47
N ILE A 167 14.71 6.23 20.52
CA ILE A 167 14.78 5.09 19.59
C ILE A 167 13.57 5.16 18.67
N VAL A 168 13.78 5.30 17.39
CA VAL A 168 12.71 5.43 16.38
C VAL A 168 12.77 4.27 15.41
N HIS A 169 11.62 3.62 15.19
CA HIS A 169 11.48 2.68 14.09
C HIS A 169 11.08 3.44 12.81
N PRO A 170 11.73 3.24 11.65
CA PRO A 170 11.46 4.00 10.41
C PRO A 170 9.99 3.97 9.96
N GLN A 171 9.26 2.89 10.25
CA GLN A 171 7.83 2.76 9.94
C GLN A 171 6.94 3.71 10.75
N HIS A 172 7.42 4.15 11.92
CA HIS A 172 6.73 5.04 12.85
C HIS A 172 7.55 6.32 13.09
N TRP A 173 8.06 6.89 12.02
CA TRP A 173 8.83 8.13 12.11
C TRP A 173 7.93 9.26 12.61
N PRO A 174 8.30 9.95 13.72
CA PRO A 174 7.54 11.10 14.23
C PRO A 174 7.52 12.25 13.19
N GLU A 175 6.35 12.84 12.97
CA GLU A 175 6.19 13.91 11.97
C GLU A 175 6.96 15.18 12.32
N ASP A 176 7.19 15.42 13.61
CA ASP A 176 7.92 16.56 14.18
C ASP A 176 9.43 16.34 14.33
N LEU A 177 9.92 15.13 14.01
CA LEU A 177 11.34 14.81 14.10
C LEU A 177 12.08 15.23 12.83
N GLU A 178 12.66 16.42 12.87
CA GLU A 178 13.48 16.95 11.78
C GLU A 178 14.85 16.23 11.71
N PRO A 179 15.38 15.97 10.52
CA PRO A 179 16.70 15.32 10.34
C PRO A 179 17.88 16.21 10.75
N THR A 180 17.70 17.50 10.80
CA THR A 180 18.77 18.50 11.05
C THR A 180 19.48 18.28 12.39
N PRO A 181 18.80 18.01 13.51
CA PRO A 181 19.48 17.71 14.79
C PRO A 181 20.31 16.42 14.75
N LEU A 182 20.01 15.49 13.85
CA LEU A 182 20.74 14.22 13.70
C LEU A 182 22.02 14.38 12.89
N LEU A 183 22.09 15.37 12.01
CA LEU A 183 23.26 15.66 11.17
C LEU A 183 24.30 16.52 11.88
N ASP A 184 23.89 17.34 12.83
CA ASP A 184 24.80 18.20 13.60
C ASP A 184 25.48 17.48 14.78
N GLN A 185 25.01 16.28 15.14
CA GLN A 185 25.64 15.43 16.17
C GLN A 185 26.83 14.61 15.64
N ARG A 186 27.48 15.03 14.57
CA ARG A 186 28.73 14.43 14.07
C ARG A 186 29.93 14.73 14.97
N HIS A 187 29.79 14.50 16.26
CA HIS A 187 30.89 14.48 17.20
C HIS A 187 30.78 13.24 18.10
N VAL A 188 31.12 12.09 17.54
CA VAL A 188 31.79 11.00 18.23
C VAL A 188 32.69 10.30 17.24
#